data_058f43f1be15d5d381c3e364e0979eff
#
_entry.id   058f43f1be15d5d381c3e364e0979eff
#
_cell.length_a   1.000
_cell.length_b   1.000
_cell.length_c   1.000
_cell.angle_alpha   90.00
_cell.angle_beta   90.00
_cell.angle_gamma   90.00
#
_symmetry.space_group_name_H-M   'P 1'
#
loop_
_entity.id
_entity.type
_entity.pdbx_description
1 polymer ?
#
loop_
_entity_poly.entity_id
_entity_poly.type
_entity_poly.pdbx_seq_one_letter_code
_entity_poly.pdbx_strand_id
1 'polypeptide(L)'
;GGGGSGGDVHLLSHDGLAFDFQAGGEFVLTRAVAGAPFEVQARQEPVGDFRSLSYNTAIATRVGDHRVGFYARESDRLRVDGVATALQPGATLDLGGGVLTRHDEFRYSITYTGGEVLHVRRIGETLNVRVKLPPSRAGQVVGLLGDADRSIVDDIALSADTHLAQPVSEQQLYRGDDSFAAAWRLAPAASLFDYAVGTSAAIGASPGWAPHPRACRAASATAASARRWRTSPTAACSCP
;
A
#
# COMPACT_ATOMS: atom_id res chain seq x y z
N GLY A 1 -9.62 12.75 3.75
CA GLY A 1 -8.44 12.05 4.25
C GLY A 1 -7.48 11.65 3.13
N GLY A 2 -6.28 11.27 3.49
CA GLY A 2 -5.31 10.76 2.51
C GLY A 2 -4.23 9.96 3.19
N GLY A 3 -4.13 8.69 2.85
CA GLY A 3 -3.13 7.77 3.36
C GLY A 3 -2.12 7.35 2.31
N GLY A 4 -1.10 6.60 2.70
CA GLY A 4 -0.09 6.13 1.78
C GLY A 4 0.91 5.16 2.38
N SER A 5 1.75 4.62 1.52
CA SER A 5 2.83 3.71 1.85
C SER A 5 4.08 4.05 1.06
N GLY A 6 5.24 4.03 1.68
CA GLY A 6 6.49 4.36 0.99
C GLY A 6 7.75 4.03 1.79
N GLY A 7 8.88 4.07 1.11
CA GLY A 7 10.17 3.70 1.67
C GLY A 7 10.24 2.23 2.07
N ASP A 8 10.92 1.91 3.16
CA ASP A 8 10.87 0.64 3.87
C ASP A 8 9.52 0.56 4.63
N VAL A 9 8.50 0.21 3.97
CA VAL A 9 7.06 0.28 4.25
C VAL A 9 6.67 1.03 5.51
N HIS A 10 6.78 2.36 5.45
CA HIS A 10 6.12 3.24 6.39
C HIS A 10 4.70 3.51 5.90
N LEU A 11 3.73 3.16 6.71
CA LEU A 11 2.32 3.44 6.44
C LEU A 11 1.92 4.77 7.09
N LEU A 12 1.14 5.53 6.36
CA LEU A 12 0.39 6.68 6.87
C LEU A 12 -1.08 6.37 6.62
N SER A 13 -1.85 6.20 7.67
CA SER A 13 -3.29 5.97 7.56
C SER A 13 -4.01 7.16 6.94
N HIS A 14 -5.27 6.98 6.56
CA HIS A 14 -6.10 8.06 6.02
C HIS A 14 -6.33 9.18 7.04
N ASP A 15 -6.26 8.88 8.32
CA ASP A 15 -6.51 9.79 9.43
C ASP A 15 -5.23 10.35 10.06
N GLY A 16 -4.07 9.87 9.59
CA GLY A 16 -2.76 10.45 9.92
C GLY A 16 -1.95 9.66 10.94
N LEU A 17 -2.34 8.42 11.27
CA LEU A 17 -1.50 7.52 12.05
C LEU A 17 -0.31 7.05 11.19
N ALA A 18 0.91 7.31 11.66
CA ALA A 18 2.12 6.82 11.03
C ALA A 18 2.66 5.61 11.81
N PHE A 19 2.92 4.50 11.11
CA PHE A 19 3.49 3.29 11.71
C PHE A 19 4.29 2.47 10.70
N ASP A 20 5.19 1.62 11.20
CA ASP A 20 5.99 0.73 10.38
C ASP A 20 5.24 -0.59 10.15
N PHE A 21 5.25 -1.05 8.91
CA PHE A 21 4.61 -2.31 8.55
C PHE A 21 5.53 -3.14 7.65
N GLN A 22 6.37 -3.96 8.26
CA GLN A 22 7.42 -4.74 7.60
C GLN A 22 6.97 -6.20 7.35
N ALA A 23 5.87 -6.38 6.61
CA ALA A 23 5.36 -7.69 6.26
C ALA A 23 5.62 -8.01 4.78
N GLY A 24 6.08 -9.22 4.47
CA GLY A 24 6.15 -9.70 3.09
C GLY A 24 4.82 -10.28 2.63
N GLY A 25 4.44 -10.02 1.37
CA GLY A 25 3.22 -10.57 0.77
C GLY A 25 2.40 -9.57 0.00
N GLU A 26 1.17 -9.93 -0.29
CA GLU A 26 0.19 -9.08 -0.97
C GLU A 26 -0.92 -8.69 0.00
N PHE A 27 -1.25 -7.40 0.03
CA PHE A 27 -2.15 -6.84 1.04
C PHE A 27 -3.15 -5.87 0.41
N VAL A 28 -4.31 -5.77 1.04
CA VAL A 28 -5.27 -4.69 0.79
C VAL A 28 -4.75 -3.41 1.47
N LEU A 29 -4.34 -2.42 0.70
CA LEU A 29 -4.01 -1.09 1.26
C LEU A 29 -5.26 -0.35 1.68
N THR A 30 -6.25 -0.30 0.78
CA THR A 30 -7.55 0.30 1.06
C THR A 30 -8.60 -0.27 0.11
N ARG A 31 -9.80 -0.52 0.60
CA ARG A 31 -10.92 -1.07 -0.16
C ARG A 31 -12.23 -0.48 0.34
N ALA A 32 -13.11 -0.10 -0.58
CA ALA A 32 -14.46 0.35 -0.24
C ALA A 32 -15.30 -0.80 0.32
N VAL A 33 -16.05 -0.54 1.40
CA VAL A 33 -17.03 -1.47 1.98
C VAL A 33 -18.45 -1.18 1.49
N ALA A 34 -18.67 0.02 0.94
CA ALA A 34 -19.95 0.44 0.39
C ALA A 34 -19.76 1.38 -0.80
N GLY A 35 -20.81 1.56 -1.59
CA GLY A 35 -20.82 2.42 -2.77
C GLY A 35 -20.12 1.81 -3.99
N ALA A 36 -19.60 2.65 -4.87
CA ALA A 36 -18.88 2.19 -6.06
C ALA A 36 -17.62 1.41 -5.68
N PRO A 37 -17.33 0.29 -6.37
CA PRO A 37 -16.15 -0.52 -6.10
C PRO A 37 -14.86 0.30 -6.22
N PHE A 38 -14.01 0.21 -5.20
CA PHE A 38 -12.70 0.83 -5.16
C PHE A 38 -11.77 -0.05 -4.32
N GLU A 39 -10.62 -0.41 -4.84
CA GLU A 39 -9.62 -1.20 -4.13
C GLU A 39 -8.21 -0.89 -4.65
N VAL A 40 -7.28 -0.75 -3.71
CA VAL A 40 -5.83 -0.64 -3.98
C VAL A 40 -5.12 -1.71 -3.18
N GLN A 41 -4.28 -2.49 -3.86
CA GLN A 41 -3.48 -3.57 -3.31
C GLN A 41 -1.98 -3.25 -3.43
N ALA A 42 -1.18 -3.70 -2.47
CA ALA A 42 0.28 -3.61 -2.52
C ALA A 42 0.91 -4.99 -2.40
N ARG A 43 1.93 -5.25 -3.23
CA ARG A 43 2.86 -6.36 -3.06
C ARG A 43 4.10 -5.81 -2.36
N GLN A 44 4.41 -6.40 -1.21
CA GLN A 44 5.55 -6.04 -0.37
C GLN A 44 6.55 -7.17 -0.36
N GLU A 45 7.79 -6.88 -0.71
CA GLU A 45 8.85 -7.87 -0.82
C GLU A 45 10.14 -7.34 -0.21
N PRO A 46 11.00 -8.21 0.33
CA PRO A 46 12.33 -7.81 0.78
C PRO A 46 13.17 -7.32 -0.40
N VAL A 47 14.06 -6.37 -0.12
CA VAL A 47 15.04 -5.88 -1.10
C VAL A 47 16.43 -6.38 -0.69
N GLY A 48 17.10 -7.10 -1.59
CA GLY A 48 18.39 -7.71 -1.35
C GLY A 48 18.30 -8.76 -0.23
N ASP A 49 19.37 -8.87 0.55
CA ASP A 49 19.50 -9.84 1.65
C ASP A 49 18.84 -9.39 2.96
N PHE A 50 18.26 -8.18 2.99
CA PHE A 50 17.61 -7.61 4.17
C PHE A 50 16.18 -8.15 4.33
N ARG A 51 16.08 -9.35 4.93
CA ARG A 51 14.77 -9.99 5.19
C ARG A 51 13.91 -9.30 6.26
N SER A 52 14.47 -8.31 6.95
CA SER A 52 13.79 -7.53 7.99
C SER A 52 13.10 -6.27 7.48
N LEU A 53 13.32 -5.91 6.20
CA LEU A 53 12.72 -4.75 5.57
C LEU A 53 11.94 -5.19 4.34
N SER A 54 10.74 -4.67 4.18
CA SER A 54 9.93 -4.86 2.98
C SER A 54 9.69 -3.53 2.28
N TYR A 55 9.48 -3.60 0.96
CA TYR A 55 9.20 -2.45 0.11
C TYR A 55 8.03 -2.78 -0.82
N ASN A 56 7.25 -1.78 -1.18
CA ASN A 56 6.24 -1.98 -2.22
C ASN A 56 6.96 -2.17 -3.57
N THR A 57 6.86 -3.36 -4.12
CA THR A 57 7.44 -3.71 -5.44
C THR A 57 6.41 -3.69 -6.56
N ALA A 58 5.14 -3.85 -6.20
CA ALA A 58 4.04 -3.69 -7.12
C ALA A 58 2.82 -3.07 -6.40
N ILE A 59 2.02 -2.33 -7.17
CA ILE A 59 0.71 -1.79 -6.76
C ILE A 59 -0.29 -2.21 -7.81
N ALA A 60 -1.44 -2.71 -7.40
CA ALA A 60 -2.53 -3.05 -8.29
C ALA A 60 -3.85 -2.44 -7.83
N THR A 61 -4.71 -2.15 -8.78
CA THR A 61 -6.02 -1.55 -8.51
C THR A 61 -7.02 -1.91 -9.60
N ARG A 62 -8.30 -1.79 -9.29
CA ARG A 62 -9.39 -1.91 -10.25
C ARG A 62 -9.91 -0.53 -10.63
N VAL A 63 -10.12 -0.28 -11.92
CA VAL A 63 -10.64 0.98 -12.48
C VAL A 63 -11.79 0.63 -13.43
N GLY A 64 -13.01 0.76 -12.96
CA GLY A 64 -14.17 0.17 -13.66
C GLY A 64 -13.99 -1.35 -13.78
N ASP A 65 -14.09 -1.86 -15.00
CA ASP A 65 -13.91 -3.29 -15.28
C ASP A 65 -12.44 -3.67 -15.52
N HIS A 66 -11.54 -2.68 -15.57
CA HIS A 66 -10.13 -2.89 -15.85
C HIS A 66 -9.30 -3.11 -14.60
N ARG A 67 -8.28 -3.96 -14.72
CA ARG A 67 -7.24 -4.18 -13.72
C ARG A 67 -5.98 -3.44 -14.15
N VAL A 68 -5.45 -2.57 -13.30
CA VAL A 68 -4.23 -1.79 -13.55
C VAL A 68 -3.17 -2.19 -12.56
N GLY A 69 -2.00 -2.60 -13.06
CA GLY A 69 -0.84 -2.98 -12.25
C GLY A 69 0.38 -2.13 -12.56
N PHE A 70 1.08 -1.71 -11.51
CA PHE A 70 2.37 -1.01 -11.57
C PHE A 70 3.44 -1.91 -10.95
N TYR A 71 4.55 -2.14 -11.67
CA TYR A 71 5.60 -3.09 -11.31
C TYR A 71 6.97 -2.42 -11.34
N ALA A 72 7.61 -2.22 -10.19
CA ALA A 72 8.87 -1.49 -10.10
C ALA A 72 10.06 -2.26 -10.69
N ARG A 73 10.05 -3.59 -10.56
CA ARG A 73 11.17 -4.49 -10.90
C ARG A 73 11.06 -5.13 -12.28
N GLU A 74 9.93 -4.94 -12.96
CA GLU A 74 9.68 -5.55 -14.25
C GLU A 74 9.99 -4.58 -15.40
N SER A 75 10.32 -5.10 -16.59
CA SER A 75 10.49 -4.30 -17.81
C SER A 75 9.19 -3.60 -18.18
N ASP A 76 8.08 -4.35 -18.10
CA ASP A 76 6.72 -3.89 -18.38
C ASP A 76 6.10 -3.32 -17.10
N ARG A 77 6.45 -2.10 -16.79
CA ARG A 77 6.15 -1.44 -15.52
C ARG A 77 4.69 -1.05 -15.33
N LEU A 78 3.92 -0.96 -16.42
CA LEU A 78 2.49 -0.68 -16.42
C LEU A 78 1.78 -1.76 -17.22
N ARG A 79 0.77 -2.36 -16.62
CA ARG A 79 -0.12 -3.32 -17.29
C ARG A 79 -1.57 -2.94 -17.07
N VAL A 80 -2.36 -3.08 -18.12
CA VAL A 80 -3.81 -3.01 -18.05
C VAL A 80 -4.34 -4.37 -18.50
N ASP A 81 -5.14 -5.02 -17.67
CA ASP A 81 -5.69 -6.37 -17.88
C ASP A 81 -4.62 -7.43 -18.24
N GLY A 82 -3.45 -7.29 -17.60
CA GLY A 82 -2.31 -8.19 -17.83
C GLY A 82 -1.47 -7.87 -19.07
N VAL A 83 -1.87 -6.87 -19.85
CA VAL A 83 -1.17 -6.48 -21.09
C VAL A 83 -0.24 -5.30 -20.81
N ALA A 84 1.04 -5.43 -21.19
CA ALA A 84 2.00 -4.34 -21.14
C ALA A 84 1.49 -3.11 -21.88
N THR A 85 1.40 -2.00 -21.19
CA THR A 85 0.76 -0.78 -21.70
C THR A 85 1.77 0.35 -21.79
N ALA A 86 2.08 0.77 -23.00
CA ALA A 86 2.94 1.92 -23.25
C ALA A 86 2.11 3.21 -23.21
N LEU A 87 2.34 4.04 -22.19
CA LEU A 87 1.74 5.35 -22.06
C LEU A 87 2.87 6.39 -22.06
N GLN A 88 2.81 7.38 -22.95
CA GLN A 88 3.84 8.43 -23.01
C GLN A 88 3.72 9.40 -21.83
N PRO A 89 4.82 10.03 -21.37
CA PRO A 89 4.76 11.11 -20.39
C PRO A 89 3.79 12.22 -20.83
N GLY A 90 2.91 12.65 -19.93
CA GLY A 90 1.86 13.62 -20.20
C GLY A 90 0.57 13.03 -20.79
N ALA A 91 0.57 11.74 -21.22
CA ALA A 91 -0.59 11.10 -21.80
C ALA A 91 -1.56 10.56 -20.73
N THR A 92 -2.80 10.40 -21.15
CA THR A 92 -3.90 9.85 -20.35
C THR A 92 -4.53 8.64 -21.06
N LEU A 93 -5.12 7.73 -20.29
CA LEU A 93 -5.91 6.61 -20.76
C LEU A 93 -7.21 6.57 -19.96
N ASP A 94 -8.34 6.73 -20.64
CA ASP A 94 -9.67 6.55 -20.05
C ASP A 94 -9.99 5.07 -19.96
N LEU A 95 -10.37 4.62 -18.77
CA LEU A 95 -10.71 3.23 -18.43
C LEU A 95 -12.20 3.09 -18.04
N GLY A 96 -13.04 4.08 -18.38
CA GLY A 96 -14.47 4.08 -18.07
C GLY A 96 -14.78 4.31 -16.58
N GLY A 97 -14.07 3.66 -15.66
CA GLY A 97 -14.19 3.86 -14.20
C GLY A 97 -13.25 4.92 -13.65
N GLY A 98 -12.42 5.53 -14.49
CA GLY A 98 -11.44 6.56 -14.13
C GLY A 98 -10.41 6.78 -15.23
N VAL A 99 -9.56 7.77 -15.01
CA VAL A 99 -8.53 8.19 -15.95
C VAL A 99 -7.15 7.92 -15.37
N LEU A 100 -6.37 7.09 -16.04
CA LEU A 100 -4.95 6.86 -15.76
C LEU A 100 -4.14 7.95 -16.47
N THR A 101 -3.27 8.63 -15.76
CA THR A 101 -2.36 9.66 -16.28
C THR A 101 -0.92 9.26 -15.98
N ARG A 102 -0.05 9.31 -16.98
CA ARG A 102 1.40 9.28 -16.80
C ARG A 102 1.95 10.70 -16.78
N HIS A 103 2.46 11.16 -15.64
CA HIS A 103 3.00 12.54 -15.52
C HIS A 103 4.42 12.65 -16.09
N ASP A 104 5.27 11.67 -15.78
CA ASP A 104 6.67 11.59 -16.23
C ASP A 104 7.16 10.13 -16.21
N GLU A 105 8.47 9.93 -16.23
CA GLU A 105 9.09 8.61 -16.21
C GLU A 105 8.75 7.80 -14.94
N PHE A 106 8.49 8.49 -13.82
CA PHE A 106 8.40 7.87 -12.49
C PHE A 106 7.02 7.98 -11.86
N ARG A 107 6.15 8.87 -12.34
CA ARG A 107 4.91 9.23 -11.67
C ARG A 107 3.68 8.95 -12.52
N TYR A 108 2.73 8.28 -11.88
CA TYR A 108 1.40 8.02 -12.42
C TYR A 108 0.33 8.48 -11.42
N SER A 109 -0.85 8.77 -11.93
CA SER A 109 -2.06 8.91 -11.11
C SER A 109 -3.25 8.27 -11.80
N ILE A 110 -4.20 7.83 -10.98
CA ILE A 110 -5.53 7.42 -11.44
C ILE A 110 -6.53 8.31 -10.70
N THR A 111 -7.37 9.00 -11.44
CA THR A 111 -8.52 9.73 -10.92
C THR A 111 -9.76 8.92 -11.21
N TYR A 112 -10.40 8.38 -10.17
CA TYR A 112 -11.59 7.54 -10.30
C TYR A 112 -12.84 8.40 -10.45
N THR A 113 -13.86 7.86 -11.07
CA THR A 113 -15.18 8.53 -11.22
C THR A 113 -15.87 8.78 -9.87
N GLY A 114 -15.52 8.01 -8.82
CA GLY A 114 -15.97 8.22 -7.45
C GLY A 114 -15.29 9.38 -6.71
N GLY A 115 -14.26 10.00 -7.31
CA GLY A 115 -13.50 11.11 -6.74
C GLY A 115 -12.27 10.69 -5.94
N GLU A 116 -11.97 9.40 -5.83
CA GLU A 116 -10.71 8.91 -5.28
C GLU A 116 -9.54 9.23 -6.23
N VAL A 117 -8.36 9.44 -5.68
CA VAL A 117 -7.14 9.64 -6.49
C VAL A 117 -6.01 8.77 -5.94
N LEU A 118 -5.50 7.90 -6.79
CA LEU A 118 -4.30 7.10 -6.53
C LEU A 118 -3.10 7.77 -7.19
N HIS A 119 -2.04 8.02 -6.41
CA HIS A 119 -0.75 8.44 -6.93
C HIS A 119 0.26 7.32 -6.72
N VAL A 120 1.00 6.98 -7.76
CA VAL A 120 2.09 5.99 -7.71
C VAL A 120 3.36 6.65 -8.20
N ARG A 121 4.44 6.54 -7.41
CA ARG A 121 5.77 7.05 -7.77
C ARG A 121 6.80 5.94 -7.63
N ARG A 122 7.54 5.67 -8.71
CA ARG A 122 8.67 4.75 -8.70
C ARG A 122 9.93 5.43 -8.15
N ILE A 123 10.64 4.74 -7.27
CA ILE A 123 11.95 5.13 -6.74
C ILE A 123 12.86 3.91 -6.83
N GLY A 124 13.72 3.86 -7.85
CA GLY A 124 14.51 2.67 -8.15
C GLY A 124 13.62 1.45 -8.42
N GLU A 125 13.75 0.43 -7.59
CA GLU A 125 13.01 -0.84 -7.64
C GLU A 125 11.79 -0.88 -6.70
N THR A 126 11.36 0.26 -6.18
CA THR A 126 10.27 0.36 -5.22
C THR A 126 9.22 1.37 -5.67
N LEU A 127 8.02 1.28 -5.09
CA LEU A 127 6.90 2.18 -5.36
C LEU A 127 6.46 2.86 -4.07
N ASN A 128 6.35 4.18 -4.12
CA ASN A 128 5.60 4.94 -3.14
C ASN A 128 4.19 5.15 -3.65
N VAL A 129 3.21 4.97 -2.78
CA VAL A 129 1.80 5.11 -3.10
C VAL A 129 1.13 6.09 -2.16
N ARG A 130 0.23 6.90 -2.70
CA ARG A 130 -0.64 7.77 -1.92
C ARG A 130 -2.06 7.69 -2.47
N VAL A 131 -3.00 7.50 -1.57
CA VAL A 131 -4.43 7.48 -1.86
C VAL A 131 -5.08 8.70 -1.23
N LYS A 132 -5.84 9.46 -2.02
CA LYS A 132 -6.71 10.53 -1.54
C LYS A 132 -8.15 10.06 -1.67
N LEU A 133 -8.92 10.23 -0.63
CA LEU A 133 -10.33 9.84 -0.59
C LEU A 133 -11.21 11.09 -0.56
N PRO A 134 -12.33 11.09 -1.32
CA PRO A 134 -13.35 12.11 -1.19
C PRO A 134 -14.06 12.01 0.17
N PRO A 135 -14.71 13.07 0.65
CA PRO A 135 -15.44 13.05 1.94
C PRO A 135 -16.50 11.95 2.04
N SER A 136 -17.08 11.54 0.92
CA SER A 136 -18.08 10.45 0.85
C SER A 136 -17.53 9.08 1.23
N ARG A 137 -16.22 8.92 1.30
CA ARG A 137 -15.56 7.67 1.73
C ARG A 137 -15.20 7.63 3.21
N ALA A 138 -15.51 8.67 3.99
CA ALA A 138 -15.27 8.68 5.43
C ALA A 138 -16.02 7.53 6.11
N GLY A 139 -15.30 6.64 6.83
CA GLY A 139 -15.84 5.43 7.45
C GLY A 139 -16.37 4.38 6.45
N GLN A 140 -16.04 4.50 5.15
CA GLN A 140 -16.55 3.61 4.10
C GLN A 140 -15.44 2.84 3.38
N VAL A 141 -14.27 2.79 3.98
CA VAL A 141 -13.11 2.02 3.49
C VAL A 141 -12.52 1.20 4.62
N VAL A 142 -11.80 0.15 4.26
CA VAL A 142 -11.02 -0.70 5.18
C VAL A 142 -9.69 -1.08 4.54
N GLY A 143 -8.73 -1.52 5.32
CA GLY A 143 -7.42 -1.97 4.84
C GLY A 143 -6.28 -1.51 5.75
N LEU A 144 -5.06 -1.67 5.27
CA LEU A 144 -3.85 -1.25 6.00
C LEU A 144 -3.82 0.27 6.27
N LEU A 145 -4.58 1.08 5.53
CA LEU A 145 -4.60 2.53 5.68
C LEU A 145 -5.75 3.06 6.56
N GLY A 146 -6.46 2.17 7.28
CA GLY A 146 -7.58 2.56 8.15
C GLY A 146 -8.87 2.86 7.38
N ASP A 147 -9.84 3.46 8.05
CA ASP A 147 -11.21 3.62 7.55
C ASP A 147 -11.60 5.06 7.15
N ALA A 148 -10.71 6.03 7.39
CA ALA A 148 -10.88 7.44 7.03
C ALA A 148 -12.01 8.15 7.80
N ASP A 149 -12.29 7.77 9.03
CA ASP A 149 -13.37 8.33 9.86
C ASP A 149 -12.96 9.59 10.66
N ARG A 150 -11.66 9.96 10.61
CA ARG A 150 -10.96 11.05 11.32
C ARG A 150 -10.50 10.67 12.74
N SER A 151 -10.52 9.39 13.08
CA SER A 151 -9.99 8.86 14.32
C SER A 151 -8.72 8.06 14.03
N ILE A 152 -7.61 8.37 14.70
CA ILE A 152 -6.38 7.58 14.60
C ILE A 152 -6.35 6.39 15.58
N VAL A 153 -7.35 6.31 16.47
CA VAL A 153 -7.32 5.35 17.59
C VAL A 153 -7.65 3.95 17.12
N ASP A 154 -8.44 3.83 16.09
CA ASP A 154 -9.00 2.61 15.51
C ASP A 154 -8.49 2.27 14.10
N ASP A 155 -7.57 3.06 13.57
CA ASP A 155 -6.95 2.83 12.25
C ASP A 155 -6.26 1.47 12.07
N ILE A 156 -5.81 0.83 13.16
CA ILE A 156 -5.24 -0.52 13.10
C ILE A 156 -6.36 -1.53 13.39
N ALA A 157 -7.17 -1.78 12.40
CA ALA A 157 -8.34 -2.66 12.47
C ALA A 157 -8.11 -4.00 11.78
N LEU A 158 -8.67 -5.08 12.34
CA LEU A 158 -8.67 -6.42 11.73
C LEU A 158 -9.85 -6.61 10.77
N SER A 159 -10.90 -5.83 10.95
CA SER A 159 -12.10 -5.77 10.10
C SER A 159 -12.78 -4.42 10.28
N ALA A 160 -13.91 -4.19 9.62
CA ALA A 160 -14.72 -2.96 9.83
C ALA A 160 -15.19 -2.79 11.29
N ASP A 161 -15.32 -3.88 12.03
CA ASP A 161 -15.91 -3.89 13.38
C ASP A 161 -14.92 -4.26 14.49
N THR A 162 -13.66 -4.56 14.15
CA THR A 162 -12.67 -5.06 15.12
C THR A 162 -11.37 -4.29 15.01
N HIS A 163 -11.04 -3.54 16.04
CA HIS A 163 -9.86 -2.69 16.12
C HIS A 163 -8.88 -3.20 17.17
N LEU A 164 -7.58 -2.97 16.96
CA LEU A 164 -6.54 -3.25 17.93
C LEU A 164 -6.31 -2.03 18.83
N ALA A 165 -6.36 -2.23 20.13
CA ALA A 165 -6.05 -1.18 21.07
C ALA A 165 -4.58 -0.74 20.97
N GLN A 166 -4.34 0.55 20.88
CA GLN A 166 -2.98 1.09 20.83
C GLN A 166 -2.39 1.27 22.25
N PRO A 167 -1.09 1.04 22.45
CA PRO A 167 -0.08 0.67 21.43
C PRO A 167 -0.19 -0.80 20.99
N VAL A 168 -0.07 -1.03 19.68
CA VAL A 168 -0.14 -2.38 19.09
C VAL A 168 1.23 -3.04 19.19
N SER A 169 1.26 -4.30 19.65
CA SER A 169 2.48 -5.08 19.75
C SER A 169 2.90 -5.66 18.40
N GLU A 170 4.18 -6.01 18.28
CA GLU A 170 4.72 -6.72 17.11
C GLU A 170 3.96 -8.03 16.84
N GLN A 171 3.59 -8.76 17.90
CA GLN A 171 2.80 -9.98 17.77
C GLN A 171 1.44 -9.71 17.13
N GLN A 172 0.74 -8.67 17.57
CA GLN A 172 -0.57 -8.28 17.01
C GLN A 172 -0.44 -7.77 15.56
N LEU A 173 0.68 -7.15 15.20
CA LEU A 173 0.92 -6.70 13.82
C LEU A 173 1.21 -7.85 12.87
N TYR A 174 2.02 -8.85 13.28
CA TYR A 174 2.65 -9.75 12.30
C TYR A 174 2.43 -11.24 12.57
N ARG A 175 2.07 -11.68 13.78
CA ARG A 175 2.14 -13.09 14.17
C ARG A 175 0.78 -13.70 14.41
N GLY A 176 0.57 -14.85 13.80
CA GLY A 176 -0.68 -15.61 13.93
C GLY A 176 -1.73 -15.22 12.90
N ASP A 177 -2.76 -16.04 12.85
CA ASP A 177 -3.86 -15.91 11.88
C ASP A 177 -4.81 -14.76 12.24
N ASP A 178 -4.71 -14.25 13.44
CA ASP A 178 -5.46 -13.12 13.99
C ASP A 178 -4.67 -11.80 14.02
N SER A 179 -3.50 -11.76 13.36
CA SER A 179 -2.69 -10.55 13.27
C SER A 179 -3.22 -9.55 12.23
N PHE A 180 -2.83 -8.30 12.37
CA PHE A 180 -3.15 -7.25 11.39
C PHE A 180 -2.66 -7.60 9.97
N ALA A 181 -1.45 -8.16 9.85
CA ALA A 181 -0.94 -8.64 8.58
C ALA A 181 -1.78 -9.77 7.99
N ALA A 182 -2.26 -10.71 8.81
CA ALA A 182 -3.12 -11.80 8.36
C ALA A 182 -4.49 -11.30 7.90
N ALA A 183 -5.08 -10.36 8.64
CA ALA A 183 -6.39 -9.78 8.33
C ALA A 183 -6.45 -9.13 6.95
N TRP A 184 -5.37 -8.47 6.52
CA TRP A 184 -5.35 -7.75 5.23
C TRP A 184 -4.54 -8.45 4.15
N ARG A 185 -4.02 -9.64 4.40
CA ARG A 185 -3.35 -10.46 3.40
C ARG A 185 -4.35 -10.96 2.37
N LEU A 186 -4.00 -10.82 1.10
CA LEU A 186 -4.84 -11.28 -0.01
C LEU A 186 -4.83 -12.81 -0.10
N ALA A 187 -6.01 -13.39 -0.23
CA ALA A 187 -6.13 -14.72 -0.78
C ALA A 187 -5.74 -14.71 -2.28
N PRO A 188 -5.12 -15.77 -2.80
CA PRO A 188 -4.65 -15.80 -4.20
C PRO A 188 -5.73 -15.44 -5.23
N ALA A 189 -6.97 -15.86 -5.00
CA ALA A 189 -8.11 -15.57 -5.90
C ALA A 189 -8.57 -14.09 -5.86
N ALA A 190 -8.19 -13.32 -4.83
CA ALA A 190 -8.53 -11.91 -4.69
C ALA A 190 -7.44 -10.98 -5.20
N SER A 191 -6.28 -11.53 -5.58
CA SER A 191 -5.16 -10.75 -6.09
C SER A 191 -5.48 -10.11 -7.44
N LEU A 192 -5.17 -8.82 -7.56
CA LEU A 192 -5.24 -8.06 -8.80
C LEU A 192 -3.90 -8.06 -9.57
N PHE A 193 -2.86 -8.64 -8.99
CA PHE A 193 -1.54 -8.67 -9.60
C PHE A 193 -1.45 -9.67 -10.75
N ASP A 194 -0.61 -9.35 -11.72
CA ASP A 194 -0.16 -10.30 -12.72
C ASP A 194 1.10 -11.02 -12.23
N TYR A 195 1.21 -12.28 -12.60
CA TYR A 195 2.34 -13.14 -12.24
C TYR A 195 3.06 -13.61 -13.49
N ALA A 196 4.39 -13.68 -13.43
CA ALA A 196 5.15 -14.36 -14.45
C ALA A 196 4.76 -15.85 -14.49
N VAL A 197 4.91 -16.47 -15.66
CA VAL A 197 4.61 -17.91 -15.83
C VAL A 197 5.37 -18.74 -14.79
N GLY A 198 4.65 -19.56 -14.04
CA GLY A 198 5.22 -20.41 -12.98
C GLY A 198 5.37 -19.72 -11.62
N THR A 199 4.90 -18.47 -11.45
CA THR A 199 4.87 -17.75 -10.19
C THR A 199 3.43 -17.52 -9.68
N SER A 200 3.28 -17.24 -8.40
CA SER A 200 1.96 -16.98 -7.79
C SER A 200 2.11 -16.09 -6.55
N ALA A 201 0.99 -15.64 -5.99
CA ALA A 201 0.93 -14.90 -4.73
C ALA A 201 1.66 -15.58 -3.55
N ALA A 202 1.82 -16.91 -3.60
CA ALA A 202 2.50 -17.69 -2.56
C ALA A 202 4.01 -17.42 -2.49
N ILE A 203 4.64 -16.83 -3.51
CA ILE A 203 6.09 -16.57 -3.54
C ILE A 203 6.50 -15.47 -2.55
N GLY A 204 5.63 -14.51 -2.26
CA GLY A 204 5.86 -13.48 -1.24
C GLY A 204 5.63 -13.94 0.20
N ALA A 205 4.93 -15.05 0.39
CA ALA A 205 4.63 -15.63 1.69
C ALA A 205 5.69 -16.66 2.11
N SER A 206 6.96 -16.27 2.19
CA SER A 206 8.00 -17.17 2.73
C SER A 206 7.68 -17.51 4.19
N PRO A 207 7.53 -18.81 4.55
CA PRO A 207 7.25 -19.23 5.92
C PRO A 207 8.34 -18.91 6.95
N GLY A 208 9.41 -18.27 6.54
CA GLY A 208 10.56 -17.91 7.38
C GLY A 208 10.80 -16.41 7.54
N TRP A 209 9.87 -15.56 7.05
CA TRP A 209 9.99 -14.13 7.27
C TRP A 209 9.49 -13.80 8.69
N ALA A 210 10.40 -13.54 9.60
CA ALA A 210 10.11 -12.95 10.90
C ALA A 210 10.83 -11.60 10.95
N PRO A 211 10.16 -10.50 11.33
CA PRO A 211 10.85 -9.25 11.56
C PRO A 211 11.94 -9.46 12.60
N HIS A 212 13.10 -8.84 12.37
CA HIS A 212 14.21 -8.91 13.32
C HIS A 212 13.75 -8.26 14.64
N PRO A 213 14.10 -8.79 15.83
CA PRO A 213 13.64 -8.28 17.13
C PRO A 213 14.10 -6.86 17.48
N ARG A 214 14.67 -6.12 16.52
CA ARG A 214 15.08 -4.71 16.64
C ARG A 214 14.32 -3.78 15.68
N ALA A 215 13.07 -4.09 15.34
CA ALA A 215 12.22 -3.10 14.69
C ALA A 215 12.08 -1.88 15.61
N CYS A 216 12.37 -0.70 15.08
CA CYS A 216 12.29 0.56 15.80
C CYS A 216 10.95 0.67 16.57
N ARG A 217 11.04 1.16 17.79
CA ARG A 217 9.85 1.47 18.62
C ARG A 217 8.88 2.28 17.78
N ALA A 218 7.62 1.87 17.82
CA ALA A 218 6.54 2.71 17.34
C ALA A 218 6.73 4.12 17.91
N ALA A 219 6.95 5.09 17.03
CA ALA A 219 7.04 6.47 17.46
C ALA A 219 5.69 6.84 18.06
N SER A 220 5.66 7.15 19.35
CA SER A 220 4.47 7.70 19.98
C SER A 220 4.06 8.94 19.18
N ALA A 221 2.86 8.89 18.61
CA ALA A 221 2.30 9.96 17.82
C ALA A 221 2.09 11.20 18.71
N THR A 222 3.07 12.08 18.79
CA THR A 222 2.84 13.45 19.17
C THR A 222 2.48 14.22 17.91
N ALA A 223 1.41 14.99 17.97
CA ALA A 223 0.78 15.75 16.87
C ALA A 223 1.71 16.77 16.15
N ALA A 224 3.03 16.69 16.33
CA ALA A 224 4.01 17.63 15.81
C ALA A 224 4.69 17.17 14.50
N SER A 225 4.49 15.94 14.00
CA SER A 225 5.30 15.42 12.88
C SER A 225 4.69 15.53 11.48
N ALA A 226 3.48 16.06 11.34
CA ALA A 226 2.82 16.22 10.04
C ALA A 226 3.50 17.20 9.05
N ARG A 227 4.62 17.85 9.43
CA ARG A 227 5.27 18.88 8.61
C ARG A 227 6.60 18.49 7.95
N ARG A 228 7.04 17.22 8.02
CA ARG A 228 8.40 16.83 7.59
C ARG A 228 8.51 15.92 6.36
N TRP A 229 7.59 15.96 5.45
CA TRP A 229 7.73 15.26 4.15
C TRP A 229 8.28 16.17 3.05
N ARG A 230 9.08 17.17 3.40
CA ARG A 230 9.88 17.91 2.42
C ARG A 230 11.33 17.52 2.61
N THR A 231 11.88 16.88 1.57
CA THR A 231 13.32 16.72 1.31
C THR A 231 14.19 16.38 2.52
N SER A 232 14.55 15.11 2.69
CA SER A 232 15.75 14.77 3.45
C SER A 232 16.55 13.70 2.73
N PRO A 233 17.85 13.91 2.60
CA PRO A 233 18.76 12.88 2.15
C PRO A 233 18.90 11.82 3.26
N THR A 234 19.14 10.59 2.82
CA THR A 234 19.63 9.44 3.57
C THR A 234 20.17 9.76 4.97
N ALA A 235 19.37 9.51 6.01
CA ALA A 235 19.90 9.36 7.35
C ALA A 235 20.29 7.90 7.53
N ALA A 236 21.59 7.62 7.44
CA ALA A 236 22.17 6.36 7.86
C ALA A 236 21.91 6.19 9.37
N CYS A 237 21.21 5.13 9.77
CA CYS A 237 21.20 4.69 11.16
C CYS A 237 22.59 4.15 11.48
N SER A 238 23.37 4.92 12.21
CA SER A 238 24.59 4.43 12.87
C SER A 238 24.14 3.71 14.14
N CYS A 239 24.48 2.43 14.24
CA CYS A 239 24.45 1.70 15.50
C CYS A 239 25.82 1.77 16.15
N PRO A 240 25.91 1.86 17.49
CA PRO A 240 27.16 1.61 18.20
C PRO A 240 27.51 0.13 18.18
#